data_5662034cfadb2ed880d9621b47a78f90
#
_entry.id   5662034cfadb2ed880d9621b47a78f90
#
_cell.length_a   1.000
_cell.length_b   1.000
_cell.length_c   1.000
_cell.angle_alpha   90.00
_cell.angle_beta   90.00
_cell.angle_gamma   90.00
#
_symmetry.space_group_name_H-M   'P 1'
#
loop_
_entity.id
_entity.type
_entity.pdbx_description
1 polymer ?
#
loop_
_entity_poly.entity_id
_entity_poly.type
_entity_poly.pdbx_seq_one_letter_code
_entity_poly.pdbx_strand_id
1 'polypeptide(L)'
;MKPVSFLTAALFFSLGQSLVVPVEDVTEISNIEDSIDLSELEGILEDRSLEDRAVRPKFTYHGFPRSATCAKHTYSKAQVHDAGEQAGKLQTRNKKLGKGKYPHVYHNRGREIKNFEKKCRGPLYEFPILQNKKVYFGTNPDDPGTDRVVVNVSKKNKKTGKVDVTFCGLMTHTGAKNGGAFVQCHWK
;
A
#
# COMPACT_ATOMS: atom_id res chain seq x y z
N MET A 1 -12.31 -59.03 -19.26
CA MET A 1 -13.19 -58.93 -18.09
C MET A 1 -12.33 -58.58 -16.89
N LYS A 2 -12.36 -57.33 -16.40
CA LYS A 2 -11.65 -56.89 -15.19
C LYS A 2 -12.69 -56.43 -14.18
N PRO A 3 -12.58 -56.81 -12.89
CA PRO A 3 -13.59 -56.46 -11.89
C PRO A 3 -13.41 -55.03 -11.42
N VAL A 4 -14.53 -54.35 -11.22
CA VAL A 4 -14.66 -53.00 -10.66
C VAL A 4 -14.67 -53.14 -9.14
N SER A 5 -13.72 -52.46 -8.47
CA SER A 5 -13.62 -52.41 -7.01
C SER A 5 -14.37 -51.19 -6.52
N PHE A 6 -15.44 -51.39 -5.76
CA PHE A 6 -16.16 -50.32 -5.05
C PHE A 6 -15.43 -50.00 -3.76
N LEU A 7 -14.96 -48.73 -3.64
CA LEU A 7 -14.43 -48.19 -2.41
C LEU A 7 -15.55 -47.46 -1.66
N THR A 8 -16.00 -48.05 -0.56
CA THR A 8 -16.94 -47.43 0.40
C THR A 8 -16.24 -46.32 1.20
N ALA A 9 -16.74 -45.12 1.07
CA ALA A 9 -16.31 -43.98 1.91
C ALA A 9 -17.04 -44.02 3.26
N ALA A 10 -16.27 -44.21 4.33
CA ALA A 10 -16.76 -44.09 5.70
C ALA A 10 -16.78 -42.62 6.13
N LEU A 11 -17.96 -42.11 6.42
CA LEU A 11 -18.18 -40.81 7.06
C LEU A 11 -17.85 -40.90 8.56
N PHE A 12 -16.77 -40.30 8.97
CA PHE A 12 -16.52 -40.08 10.40
C PHE A 12 -17.21 -38.79 10.85
N PHE A 13 -18.29 -38.95 11.61
CA PHE A 13 -18.90 -37.91 12.42
C PHE A 13 -17.98 -37.65 13.64
N SER A 14 -17.30 -36.54 13.69
CA SER A 14 -16.60 -36.06 14.88
C SER A 14 -17.60 -35.34 15.77
N LEU A 15 -17.97 -35.96 16.89
CA LEU A 15 -18.72 -35.37 17.98
C LEU A 15 -17.83 -34.32 18.67
N GLY A 16 -18.25 -33.08 18.63
CA GLY A 16 -17.64 -31.98 19.39
C GLY A 16 -17.76 -32.22 20.89
N GLN A 17 -16.65 -32.48 21.55
CA GLN A 17 -16.56 -32.46 23.01
C GLN A 17 -16.38 -31.01 23.45
N SER A 18 -17.43 -30.48 24.08
CA SER A 18 -17.36 -29.23 24.84
C SER A 18 -16.48 -29.43 26.06
N LEU A 19 -15.30 -28.83 26.06
CA LEU A 19 -14.44 -28.73 27.23
C LEU A 19 -15.08 -27.74 28.21
N VAL A 20 -15.80 -28.25 29.18
CA VAL A 20 -16.19 -27.52 30.39
C VAL A 20 -14.91 -27.39 31.23
N VAL A 21 -14.31 -26.23 31.31
CA VAL A 21 -13.21 -25.91 32.24
C VAL A 21 -13.88 -25.74 33.61
N PRO A 22 -13.49 -26.53 34.65
CA PRO A 22 -13.97 -26.31 36.03
C PRO A 22 -13.41 -24.99 36.53
N VAL A 23 -14.30 -24.15 37.05
CA VAL A 23 -13.96 -22.93 37.79
C VAL A 23 -13.50 -23.39 39.15
N GLU A 24 -12.18 -23.60 39.31
CA GLU A 24 -11.56 -23.76 40.61
C GLU A 24 -11.25 -22.38 41.18
N ASP A 25 -11.94 -22.10 42.25
CA ASP A 25 -11.63 -21.28 43.43
C ASP A 25 -10.97 -19.89 43.18
N VAL A 26 -11.81 -18.88 43.16
CA VAL A 26 -11.42 -17.45 43.10
C VAL A 26 -11.24 -16.94 44.54
N THR A 27 -10.35 -17.53 45.34
CA THR A 27 -10.08 -17.07 46.69
C THR A 27 -8.64 -16.65 46.98
N GLU A 28 -7.82 -16.39 45.95
CA GLU A 28 -6.50 -15.77 46.14
C GLU A 28 -6.25 -14.56 45.24
N ILE A 29 -7.13 -13.55 45.26
CA ILE A 29 -6.81 -12.22 44.73
C ILE A 29 -6.93 -11.21 45.86
N SER A 30 -6.13 -11.37 46.90
CA SER A 30 -6.05 -10.39 47.97
C SER A 30 -4.63 -9.88 48.29
N ASN A 31 -3.70 -9.93 47.35
CA ASN A 31 -2.37 -9.32 47.60
C ASN A 31 -1.70 -8.87 46.31
N ILE A 32 -2.39 -8.17 45.39
CA ILE A 32 -1.77 -7.36 44.32
C ILE A 32 -2.21 -5.92 44.54
N GLU A 33 -1.88 -5.37 45.70
CA GLU A 33 -1.67 -3.94 45.90
C GLU A 33 -0.20 -3.61 45.59
N ASP A 34 0.33 -4.08 44.45
CA ASP A 34 1.59 -3.60 43.95
C ASP A 34 1.27 -2.36 43.10
N SER A 35 1.58 -1.24 43.74
CA SER A 35 1.66 0.12 43.25
C SER A 35 1.77 0.23 41.71
N ILE A 36 0.62 0.21 41.01
CA ILE A 36 0.55 0.76 39.64
C ILE A 36 0.82 2.24 39.82
N ASP A 37 1.99 2.68 39.42
CA ASP A 37 2.34 4.10 39.43
C ASP A 37 1.40 4.84 38.50
N LEU A 38 0.44 5.56 39.10
CA LEU A 38 -0.55 6.35 38.33
C LEU A 38 0.12 7.37 37.41
N SER A 39 1.36 7.77 37.71
CA SER A 39 2.13 8.69 36.85
C SER A 39 2.54 8.01 35.54
N GLU A 40 2.80 6.72 35.54
CA GLU A 40 3.11 5.94 34.32
C GLU A 40 1.87 5.73 33.46
N LEU A 41 0.70 5.54 34.08
CA LEU A 41 -0.59 5.49 33.38
C LEU A 41 -0.98 6.85 32.77
N GLU A 42 -0.75 7.95 33.48
CA GLU A 42 -0.99 9.30 32.95
C GLU A 42 -0.09 9.59 31.74
N GLY A 43 1.19 9.20 31.78
CA GLY A 43 2.10 9.31 30.65
C GLY A 43 1.66 8.52 29.42
N ILE A 44 1.12 7.30 29.61
CA ILE A 44 0.60 6.46 28.52
C ILE A 44 -0.70 7.05 27.94
N LEU A 45 -1.54 7.64 28.78
CA LEU A 45 -2.79 8.29 28.35
C LEU A 45 -2.51 9.61 27.62
N GLU A 46 -1.51 10.40 28.06
CA GLU A 46 -1.10 11.62 27.36
C GLU A 46 -0.50 11.34 25.98
N ASP A 47 0.34 10.29 25.85
CA ASP A 47 0.95 9.91 24.58
C ASP A 47 -0.12 9.43 23.57
N ARG A 48 -1.11 8.66 24.01
CA ARG A 48 -2.29 8.32 23.19
C ARG A 48 -3.12 9.54 22.78
N SER A 49 -3.24 10.54 23.66
CA SER A 49 -3.99 11.76 23.38
C SER A 49 -3.31 12.65 22.36
N LEU A 50 -1.97 12.61 22.27
CA LEU A 50 -1.18 13.37 21.28
C LEU A 50 -1.26 12.75 19.88
N GLU A 51 -1.29 11.41 19.76
CA GLU A 51 -1.51 10.75 18.47
C GLU A 51 -2.93 10.97 17.93
N ASP A 52 -3.94 11.03 18.79
CA ASP A 52 -5.34 11.24 18.38
C ASP A 52 -5.63 12.70 17.97
N ARG A 53 -4.76 13.66 18.33
CA ARG A 53 -4.81 15.07 17.88
C ARG A 53 -4.20 15.29 16.50
N ALA A 54 -3.49 14.30 15.93
CA ALA A 54 -2.93 14.43 14.59
C ALA A 54 -4.06 14.36 13.55
N VAL A 55 -4.35 15.49 12.89
CA VAL A 55 -5.36 15.56 11.84
C VAL A 55 -5.09 14.49 10.77
N ARG A 56 -6.05 13.58 10.58
CA ARG A 56 -5.93 12.47 9.61
C ARG A 56 -5.77 13.01 8.18
N PRO A 57 -4.93 12.40 7.35
CA PRO A 57 -4.78 12.83 5.97
C PRO A 57 -6.08 12.66 5.17
N LYS A 58 -6.47 13.73 4.47
CA LYS A 58 -7.59 13.76 3.51
C LYS A 58 -7.03 13.92 2.11
N PHE A 59 -7.12 12.87 1.28
CA PHE A 59 -6.53 12.85 -0.05
C PHE A 59 -7.48 13.41 -1.09
N THR A 60 -6.94 14.23 -2.00
CA THR A 60 -7.62 14.70 -3.21
C THR A 60 -6.75 14.33 -4.40
N TYR A 61 -7.34 13.74 -5.43
CA TYR A 61 -6.66 13.19 -6.60
C TYR A 61 -6.92 14.04 -7.83
N HIS A 62 -5.86 14.40 -8.57
CA HIS A 62 -5.92 15.32 -9.69
C HIS A 62 -5.28 14.75 -10.95
N GLY A 63 -5.91 14.95 -12.11
CA GLY A 63 -5.34 14.71 -13.42
C GLY A 63 -5.16 13.25 -13.81
N PHE A 64 -5.79 12.30 -13.11
CA PHE A 64 -5.69 10.88 -13.47
C PHE A 64 -6.39 10.58 -14.78
N PRO A 65 -5.71 9.92 -15.74
CA PRO A 65 -6.22 9.67 -17.07
C PRO A 65 -7.32 8.60 -17.07
N ARG A 66 -8.11 8.56 -18.15
CA ARG A 66 -9.12 7.51 -18.36
C ARG A 66 -8.48 6.16 -18.68
N SER A 67 -7.35 6.17 -19.37
CA SER A 67 -6.55 4.99 -19.70
C SER A 67 -5.11 5.39 -19.98
N ALA A 68 -4.20 4.41 -19.88
CA ALA A 68 -2.81 4.59 -20.26
C ALA A 68 -2.26 3.33 -20.92
N THR A 69 -1.33 3.46 -21.85
CA THR A 69 -0.70 2.35 -22.55
C THR A 69 0.81 2.47 -22.46
N CYS A 70 1.45 1.45 -21.88
CA CYS A 70 2.90 1.28 -21.80
C CYS A 70 3.29 0.07 -22.64
N ALA A 71 4.03 0.28 -23.72
CA ALA A 71 4.35 -0.76 -24.69
C ALA A 71 3.10 -1.54 -25.16
N LYS A 72 2.96 -2.79 -24.74
CA LYS A 72 1.81 -3.65 -25.10
C LYS A 72 0.69 -3.68 -24.06
N HIS A 73 0.88 -3.04 -22.90
CA HIS A 73 -0.04 -3.12 -21.76
C HIS A 73 -0.88 -1.86 -21.65
N THR A 74 -2.19 -2.06 -21.55
CA THR A 74 -3.16 -0.97 -21.33
C THR A 74 -3.71 -1.06 -19.90
N TYR A 75 -3.64 0.07 -19.21
CA TYR A 75 -4.12 0.27 -17.86
C TYR A 75 -5.42 1.05 -17.88
N SER A 76 -6.40 0.59 -17.11
CA SER A 76 -7.65 1.31 -16.88
C SER A 76 -7.44 2.51 -15.96
N LYS A 77 -8.43 3.42 -15.91
CA LYS A 77 -8.46 4.53 -14.95
C LYS A 77 -8.26 4.05 -13.52
N ALA A 78 -8.96 2.98 -13.12
CA ALA A 78 -8.87 2.43 -11.77
C ALA A 78 -7.43 1.98 -11.45
N GLN A 79 -6.78 1.24 -12.32
CA GLN A 79 -5.41 0.77 -12.09
C GLN A 79 -4.42 1.92 -11.93
N VAL A 80 -4.52 2.97 -12.78
CA VAL A 80 -3.63 4.14 -12.67
C VAL A 80 -3.92 4.91 -11.39
N HIS A 81 -5.19 5.06 -11.05
CA HIS A 81 -5.62 5.75 -9.83
C HIS A 81 -5.14 5.00 -8.58
N ASP A 82 -5.39 3.70 -8.49
CA ASP A 82 -5.04 2.89 -7.32
C ASP A 82 -3.53 2.86 -7.05
N ALA A 83 -2.72 2.77 -8.12
CA ALA A 83 -1.26 2.86 -8.00
C ALA A 83 -0.82 4.25 -7.50
N GLY A 84 -1.40 5.33 -8.04
CA GLY A 84 -1.13 6.70 -7.61
C GLY A 84 -1.62 7.00 -6.20
N GLU A 85 -2.76 6.47 -5.81
CA GLU A 85 -3.31 6.55 -4.45
C GLU A 85 -2.38 5.88 -3.45
N GLN A 86 -1.93 4.65 -3.74
CA GLN A 86 -1.00 3.92 -2.87
C GLN A 86 0.31 4.69 -2.72
N ALA A 87 0.85 5.23 -3.82
CA ALA A 87 2.03 6.09 -3.77
C ALA A 87 1.83 7.30 -2.85
N GLY A 88 0.71 7.99 -3.00
CA GLY A 88 0.36 9.15 -2.17
C GLY A 88 0.24 8.83 -0.69
N LYS A 89 -0.46 7.75 -0.35
CA LYS A 89 -0.62 7.27 1.03
C LYS A 89 0.71 6.91 1.68
N LEU A 90 1.57 6.19 0.97
CA LEU A 90 2.88 5.77 1.46
C LEU A 90 3.82 6.98 1.64
N GLN A 91 3.86 7.88 0.65
CA GLN A 91 4.70 9.07 0.70
C GLN A 91 4.30 9.98 1.86
N THR A 92 3.00 10.18 2.10
CA THR A 92 2.50 11.01 3.21
C THR A 92 2.87 10.43 4.58
N ARG A 93 2.98 9.11 4.69
CA ARG A 93 3.37 8.40 5.92
C ARG A 93 4.88 8.10 6.00
N ASN A 94 5.66 8.57 5.03
CA ASN A 94 7.09 8.26 4.89
C ASN A 94 7.37 6.74 4.93
N LYS A 95 6.46 5.93 4.40
CA LYS A 95 6.61 4.47 4.30
C LYS A 95 7.08 4.08 2.92
N LYS A 96 7.90 3.03 2.86
CA LYS A 96 8.49 2.47 1.63
C LYS A 96 8.19 0.99 1.54
N LEU A 97 7.99 0.49 0.30
CA LEU A 97 7.69 -0.91 0.01
C LEU A 97 8.76 -1.54 -0.87
N GLY A 98 8.96 -2.83 -0.68
CA GLY A 98 9.82 -3.69 -1.48
C GLY A 98 11.30 -3.32 -1.43
N LYS A 99 12.11 -4.11 -2.12
CA LYS A 99 13.57 -3.89 -2.26
C LYS A 99 13.88 -2.56 -2.94
N GLY A 100 13.02 -2.13 -3.88
CA GLY A 100 13.13 -0.86 -4.59
C GLY A 100 12.75 0.37 -3.75
N LYS A 101 12.29 0.18 -2.49
CA LYS A 101 11.91 1.27 -1.55
C LYS A 101 10.91 2.27 -2.15
N TYR A 102 9.85 1.76 -2.79
CA TYR A 102 8.82 2.59 -3.40
C TYR A 102 7.81 3.17 -2.38
N PRO A 103 7.27 4.41 -2.61
CA PRO A 103 7.65 5.33 -3.70
C PRO A 103 9.02 5.97 -3.44
N HIS A 104 9.79 6.20 -4.48
CA HIS A 104 11.03 6.97 -4.37
C HIS A 104 11.06 8.15 -5.35
N VAL A 105 11.96 9.09 -5.13
CA VAL A 105 12.05 10.31 -5.94
C VAL A 105 12.47 9.97 -7.36
N TYR A 106 11.73 10.48 -8.33
CA TYR A 106 12.07 10.43 -9.74
C TYR A 106 12.60 11.78 -10.21
N HIS A 107 13.83 11.81 -10.67
CA HIS A 107 14.52 13.05 -11.03
C HIS A 107 14.43 13.42 -12.52
N ASN A 108 13.98 12.52 -13.38
CA ASN A 108 13.94 12.69 -14.84
C ASN A 108 15.24 13.29 -15.43
N ARG A 109 16.40 12.82 -14.94
CA ARG A 109 17.70 13.40 -15.32
C ARG A 109 18.02 13.22 -16.80
N GLY A 110 17.58 12.11 -17.39
CA GLY A 110 17.71 11.82 -18.82
C GLY A 110 16.68 12.51 -19.70
N ARG A 111 15.74 13.27 -19.10
CA ARG A 111 14.59 13.88 -19.80
C ARG A 111 13.79 12.88 -20.62
N GLU A 112 13.70 11.64 -20.13
CA GLU A 112 12.97 10.55 -20.78
C GLU A 112 11.49 10.86 -20.91
N ILE A 113 10.92 11.51 -19.89
CA ILE A 113 9.54 11.97 -19.89
C ILE A 113 9.52 13.45 -20.28
N LYS A 114 9.02 13.72 -21.48
CA LYS A 114 9.01 15.09 -22.04
C LYS A 114 7.79 15.90 -21.62
N ASN A 115 6.65 15.24 -21.40
CA ASN A 115 5.36 15.86 -21.20
C ASN A 115 4.77 15.53 -19.83
N PHE A 116 5.48 15.93 -18.77
CA PHE A 116 4.83 15.95 -17.47
C PHE A 116 3.66 16.95 -17.50
N GLU A 117 2.56 16.58 -16.87
CA GLU A 117 1.45 17.49 -16.67
C GLU A 117 1.92 18.81 -16.06
N LYS A 118 1.44 19.95 -16.63
CA LYS A 118 1.88 21.30 -16.21
C LYS A 118 1.72 21.57 -14.71
N LYS A 119 0.85 20.81 -14.04
CA LYS A 119 0.58 20.90 -12.59
C LYS A 119 1.61 20.19 -11.72
N CYS A 120 2.51 19.39 -12.31
CA CYS A 120 3.51 18.61 -11.58
C CYS A 120 4.75 19.44 -11.27
N ARG A 121 4.58 20.40 -10.36
CA ARG A 121 5.68 21.22 -9.84
C ARG A 121 6.14 20.66 -8.49
N GLY A 122 7.46 20.44 -8.34
CA GLY A 122 8.06 19.93 -7.10
C GLY A 122 8.53 18.49 -7.20
N PRO A 123 8.75 17.80 -6.10
CA PRO A 123 9.25 16.44 -6.11
C PRO A 123 8.29 15.48 -6.80
N LEU A 124 8.82 14.69 -7.73
CA LEU A 124 8.10 13.61 -8.40
C LEU A 124 8.44 12.30 -7.72
N TYR A 125 7.43 11.45 -7.56
CA TYR A 125 7.59 10.13 -6.98
C TYR A 125 7.13 9.07 -7.96
N GLU A 126 7.95 8.05 -8.18
CA GLU A 126 7.57 6.90 -8.99
C GLU A 126 7.12 5.74 -8.13
N PHE A 127 6.16 4.99 -8.65
CA PHE A 127 5.58 3.82 -7.98
C PHE A 127 5.18 2.75 -9.00
N PRO A 128 5.38 1.45 -8.69
CA PRO A 128 5.01 0.36 -9.60
C PRO A 128 3.51 0.36 -9.95
N ILE A 129 3.20 0.16 -11.23
CA ILE A 129 1.89 -0.19 -11.71
C ILE A 129 1.95 -1.57 -12.37
N LEU A 130 1.21 -2.54 -11.81
CA LEU A 130 1.33 -3.94 -12.18
C LEU A 130 0.36 -4.33 -13.29
N GLN A 131 0.83 -5.16 -14.22
CA GLN A 131 0.03 -5.66 -15.36
C GLN A 131 -1.07 -6.63 -14.92
N ASN A 132 -0.90 -7.30 -13.78
CA ASN A 132 -1.86 -8.27 -13.22
C ASN A 132 -3.07 -7.62 -12.53
N LYS A 133 -3.28 -6.33 -12.70
CA LYS A 133 -4.37 -5.52 -12.11
C LYS A 133 -4.34 -5.40 -10.58
N LYS A 134 -3.30 -5.88 -9.92
CA LYS A 134 -3.13 -5.73 -8.46
C LYS A 134 -2.35 -4.46 -8.14
N VAL A 135 -2.56 -3.92 -6.95
CA VAL A 135 -1.71 -2.86 -6.41
C VAL A 135 -0.42 -3.47 -5.89
N TYR A 136 0.71 -2.78 -6.09
CA TYR A 136 2.00 -3.23 -5.58
C TYR A 136 2.09 -3.05 -4.07
N PHE A 137 2.48 -4.11 -3.37
CA PHE A 137 2.65 -4.12 -1.90
C PHE A 137 4.07 -4.48 -1.45
N GLY A 138 5.01 -4.75 -2.38
CA GLY A 138 6.39 -5.13 -2.03
C GLY A 138 6.50 -6.47 -1.32
N THR A 139 5.54 -7.38 -1.53
CA THR A 139 5.52 -8.72 -0.93
C THR A 139 6.38 -9.70 -1.74
N ASN A 140 6.71 -10.84 -1.14
CA ASN A 140 7.50 -11.88 -1.80
C ASN A 140 6.62 -12.74 -2.75
N PRO A 141 7.03 -12.99 -4.04
CA PRO A 141 8.19 -12.38 -4.70
C PRO A 141 8.02 -10.87 -4.91
N ASP A 142 9.05 -10.11 -4.58
CA ASP A 142 9.05 -8.65 -4.77
C ASP A 142 9.38 -8.33 -6.23
N ASP A 143 8.35 -8.33 -7.07
CA ASP A 143 8.44 -7.96 -8.48
C ASP A 143 7.66 -6.66 -8.74
N PRO A 144 8.35 -5.52 -8.88
CA PRO A 144 7.71 -4.24 -9.20
C PRO A 144 7.29 -4.11 -10.68
N GLY A 145 7.57 -5.10 -11.52
CA GLY A 145 7.34 -5.04 -12.95
C GLY A 145 8.13 -3.92 -13.64
N THR A 146 7.80 -3.67 -14.91
CA THR A 146 8.52 -2.70 -15.76
C THR A 146 7.93 -1.30 -15.73
N ASP A 147 6.69 -1.13 -15.29
CA ASP A 147 5.92 0.09 -15.51
C ASP A 147 5.77 0.89 -14.20
N ARG A 148 5.77 2.22 -14.32
CA ARG A 148 5.69 3.14 -13.19
C ARG A 148 4.66 4.22 -13.43
N VAL A 149 3.85 4.51 -12.40
CA VAL A 149 3.11 5.77 -12.32
C VAL A 149 4.01 6.81 -11.66
N VAL A 150 3.96 8.03 -12.15
CA VAL A 150 4.65 9.18 -11.57
C VAL A 150 3.61 10.14 -11.01
N VAL A 151 3.76 10.48 -9.74
CA VAL A 151 2.88 11.41 -9.04
C VAL A 151 3.67 12.52 -8.34
N ASN A 152 3.04 13.66 -8.17
CA ASN A 152 3.44 14.68 -7.21
C ASN A 152 2.53 14.57 -5.98
N VAL A 153 3.10 14.65 -4.79
CA VAL A 153 2.38 14.57 -3.52
C VAL A 153 2.66 15.82 -2.71
N SER A 154 1.63 16.59 -2.40
CA SER A 154 1.78 17.78 -1.59
C SER A 154 2.13 17.45 -0.13
N LYS A 155 2.73 18.40 0.59
CA LYS A 155 2.84 18.30 2.05
C LYS A 155 1.44 18.28 2.67
N LYS A 156 1.24 17.44 3.69
CA LYS A 156 0.00 17.44 4.46
C LYS A 156 -0.21 18.79 5.13
N ASN A 157 -1.37 19.40 4.90
CA ASN A 157 -1.77 20.61 5.62
C ASN A 157 -2.03 20.25 7.08
N LYS A 158 -1.29 20.86 8.00
CA LYS A 158 -1.38 20.55 9.45
C LYS A 158 -2.75 20.87 10.06
N LYS A 159 -3.46 21.86 9.53
CA LYS A 159 -4.78 22.29 10.06
C LYS A 159 -5.94 21.48 9.50
N THR A 160 -5.93 21.16 8.20
CA THR A 160 -7.05 20.53 7.50
C THR A 160 -6.83 19.05 7.20
N GLY A 161 -5.60 18.56 7.30
CA GLY A 161 -5.20 17.22 6.89
C GLY A 161 -5.12 17.04 5.36
N LYS A 162 -5.37 18.08 4.56
CA LYS A 162 -5.43 17.97 3.10
C LYS A 162 -4.07 17.56 2.52
N VAL A 163 -4.12 16.59 1.59
CA VAL A 163 -3.00 16.14 0.77
C VAL A 163 -3.49 16.03 -0.68
N ASP A 164 -2.84 16.74 -1.58
CA ASP A 164 -3.13 16.63 -3.01
C ASP A 164 -2.16 15.65 -3.65
N VAL A 165 -2.69 14.67 -4.40
CA VAL A 165 -1.96 13.71 -5.20
C VAL A 165 -2.25 13.99 -6.66
N THR A 166 -1.27 14.45 -7.40
CA THR A 166 -1.41 14.84 -8.80
C THR A 166 -0.73 13.81 -9.69
N PHE A 167 -1.47 13.27 -10.65
CA PHE A 167 -0.88 12.44 -11.70
C PHE A 167 0.04 13.29 -12.58
N CYS A 168 1.25 12.76 -12.84
CA CYS A 168 2.27 13.45 -13.63
C CYS A 168 2.63 12.70 -14.90
N GLY A 169 2.50 11.38 -14.91
CA GLY A 169 2.78 10.57 -16.09
C GLY A 169 2.88 9.08 -15.80
N LEU A 170 3.04 8.32 -16.86
CA LEU A 170 3.46 6.91 -16.80
C LEU A 170 4.72 6.70 -17.63
N MET A 171 5.51 5.75 -17.22
CA MET A 171 6.74 5.35 -17.88
C MET A 171 7.00 3.85 -17.74
N THR A 172 7.80 3.31 -18.65
CA THR A 172 8.15 1.89 -18.69
C THR A 172 9.63 1.68 -18.98
N HIS A 173 10.20 0.62 -18.42
CA HIS A 173 11.51 0.12 -18.83
C HIS A 173 11.46 -0.64 -20.16
N THR A 174 10.28 -1.11 -20.58
CA THR A 174 10.11 -1.85 -21.83
C THR A 174 10.43 -0.99 -23.03
N GLY A 175 11.43 -1.39 -23.81
CA GLY A 175 11.89 -0.64 -24.98
C GLY A 175 12.86 0.50 -24.67
N ALA A 176 13.28 0.67 -23.41
CA ALA A 176 14.34 1.61 -23.07
C ALA A 176 15.71 1.11 -23.54
N LYS A 177 16.58 2.02 -23.99
CA LYS A 177 17.90 1.68 -24.54
C LYS A 177 18.86 1.11 -23.49
N ASN A 178 18.70 1.52 -22.23
CA ASN A 178 19.55 1.08 -21.11
C ASN A 178 18.65 0.54 -19.98
N GLY A 179 19.10 -0.47 -19.24
CA GLY A 179 18.33 -1.17 -18.24
C GLY A 179 17.77 -0.30 -17.09
N GLY A 180 18.34 0.89 -16.84
CA GLY A 180 17.84 1.84 -15.85
C GLY A 180 17.04 3.01 -16.44
N ALA A 181 16.93 3.11 -17.75
CA ALA A 181 16.19 4.18 -18.42
C ALA A 181 14.69 3.87 -18.52
N PHE A 182 13.93 4.89 -18.87
CA PHE A 182 12.49 4.78 -19.10
C PHE A 182 12.09 5.33 -20.47
N VAL A 183 10.97 4.84 -20.95
CA VAL A 183 10.24 5.38 -22.10
C VAL A 183 8.90 5.89 -21.61
N GLN A 184 8.48 7.05 -22.11
CA GLN A 184 7.18 7.61 -21.76
C GLN A 184 6.05 6.74 -22.35
N CYS A 185 5.04 6.44 -21.54
CA CYS A 185 3.81 5.81 -21.97
C CYS A 185 2.84 6.85 -22.56
N HIS A 186 1.78 6.38 -23.19
CA HIS A 186 0.69 7.22 -23.70
C HIS A 186 -0.51 7.16 -22.76
N TRP A 187 -1.19 8.30 -22.55
CA TRP A 187 -2.42 8.36 -21.73
C TRP A 187 -3.44 9.33 -22.32
N LYS A 188 -4.72 9.11 -21.97
CA LYS A 188 -5.89 9.89 -22.47
C LYS A 188 -6.80 10.29 -21.31
#